data_a0a32476fea560c26f744231e9720b69
#
_entry.id   a0a32476fea560c26f744231e9720b69
#
_cell.length_a   1.000
_cell.length_b   1.000
_cell.length_c   1.000
_cell.angle_alpha   90.00
_cell.angle_beta   90.00
_cell.angle_gamma   90.00
#
_symmetry.space_group_name_H-M   'P 1'
#
loop_
_entity.id
_entity.type
_entity.pdbx_description
1 polymer ?
#
loop_
_entity_poly.entity_id
_entity_poly.type
_entity_poly.pdbx_seq_one_letter_code
_entity_poly.pdbx_strand_id
1 'polypeptide(L)'
;KVIYLGIDKKYLSHECSKNFIKTFNYSDKYIISVLSCVRYHNILNLLKTFKILINEIDFNIRLVLVLQILDKKYYNVLNKYIVSNFDKDKVIIINNIESSELPNLYKHSQLYIFSSYCEVFGLTSLEAMAQGCPVLISNTSALPEINDTASDYFDPDNIIDIKNKIKKILTDKDYKNELIKKGEKHFKKFTWKNNVEKTLEQIYNLD
;
A
#
# COMPACT_ATOMS: atom_id res chain seq x y z
N LYS A 1 11.99 -10.65 23.21
CA LYS A 1 10.73 -11.10 22.56
C LYS A 1 10.24 -10.00 21.62
N VAL A 2 9.82 -10.34 20.41
CA VAL A 2 9.25 -9.36 19.47
C VAL A 2 7.80 -9.07 19.85
N ILE A 3 7.44 -7.79 19.89
CA ILE A 3 6.09 -7.32 20.18
C ILE A 3 5.66 -6.41 19.02
N TYR A 4 4.65 -6.84 18.28
CA TYR A 4 4.16 -6.13 17.11
C TYR A 4 3.27 -4.95 17.48
N LEU A 5 3.30 -3.91 16.63
CA LEU A 5 2.42 -2.75 16.75
C LEU A 5 0.97 -3.13 16.44
N GLY A 6 0.04 -2.32 16.94
CA GLY A 6 -1.37 -2.40 16.56
C GLY A 6 -1.71 -1.39 15.47
N ILE A 7 -2.75 -1.69 14.68
CA ILE A 7 -3.34 -0.72 13.75
C ILE A 7 -4.31 0.21 14.47
N ASP A 8 -4.48 1.42 13.95
CA ASP A 8 -5.38 2.42 14.51
C ASP A 8 -6.85 2.01 14.30
N LYS A 9 -7.70 2.31 15.30
CA LYS A 9 -9.15 2.01 15.30
C LYS A 9 -9.90 2.60 14.10
N LYS A 10 -9.45 3.72 13.54
CA LYS A 10 -10.05 4.32 12.33
C LYS A 10 -10.04 3.41 11.12
N TYR A 11 -9.07 2.48 11.03
CA TYR A 11 -9.02 1.47 9.96
C TYR A 11 -9.91 0.24 10.26
N LEU A 12 -10.47 0.14 11.47
CA LEU A 12 -11.40 -0.93 11.84
C LEU A 12 -12.87 -0.56 11.60
N SER A 13 -13.17 0.75 11.46
CA SER A 13 -14.48 1.25 11.11
C SER A 13 -14.64 1.30 9.59
N HIS A 14 -15.79 0.82 9.10
CA HIS A 14 -16.12 0.95 7.66
C HIS A 14 -16.85 2.26 7.35
N GLU A 15 -16.87 3.21 8.28
CA GLU A 15 -17.47 4.52 8.09
C GLU A 15 -16.58 5.39 7.21
N CYS A 16 -17.08 5.70 6.03
CA CYS A 16 -16.40 6.58 5.08
C CYS A 16 -16.63 8.05 5.45
N SER A 17 -15.58 8.86 5.51
CA SER A 17 -15.73 10.31 5.56
C SER A 17 -16.46 10.81 4.31
N LYS A 18 -17.57 11.54 4.51
CA LYS A 18 -18.40 12.06 3.40
C LYS A 18 -17.73 13.21 2.63
N ASN A 19 -16.67 13.82 3.18
CA ASN A 19 -16.09 15.04 2.64
C ASN A 19 -15.04 14.83 1.53
N PHE A 20 -14.37 13.66 1.51
CA PHE A 20 -13.31 13.37 0.55
C PHE A 20 -13.83 13.08 -0.88
N ILE A 21 -15.07 12.63 -1.01
CA ILE A 21 -15.71 12.27 -2.29
C ILE A 21 -15.74 13.44 -3.30
N LYS A 22 -15.62 14.70 -2.84
CA LYS A 22 -15.71 15.88 -3.71
C LYS A 22 -14.47 16.14 -4.58
N THR A 23 -13.31 15.65 -4.18
CA THR A 23 -12.02 15.94 -4.86
C THR A 23 -11.46 14.78 -5.65
N PHE A 24 -11.93 13.55 -5.40
CA PHE A 24 -11.44 12.33 -6.04
C PHE A 24 -12.60 11.52 -6.63
N ASN A 25 -12.53 11.25 -7.94
CA ASN A 25 -13.55 10.43 -8.60
C ASN A 25 -13.27 8.94 -8.38
N TYR A 26 -13.94 8.31 -7.39
CA TYR A 26 -13.82 6.89 -7.07
C TYR A 26 -14.40 5.95 -8.15
N SER A 27 -15.08 6.48 -9.17
CA SER A 27 -15.57 5.65 -10.28
C SER A 27 -14.44 5.07 -11.12
N ASP A 28 -13.26 5.69 -11.09
CA ASP A 28 -12.11 5.24 -11.82
C ASP A 28 -11.32 4.19 -11.02
N LYS A 29 -10.98 3.09 -11.67
CA LYS A 29 -10.12 2.05 -11.07
C LYS A 29 -8.72 2.61 -10.83
N TYR A 30 -8.15 2.33 -9.67
CA TYR A 30 -6.77 2.76 -9.36
C TYR A 30 -6.02 1.76 -8.48
N ILE A 31 -4.70 1.78 -8.61
CA ILE A 31 -3.73 1.19 -7.70
C ILE A 31 -3.28 2.29 -6.75
N ILE A 32 -3.11 1.99 -5.47
CA ILE A 32 -2.66 2.96 -4.48
C ILE A 32 -1.31 2.56 -3.88
N SER A 33 -0.47 3.56 -3.61
CA SER A 33 0.74 3.43 -2.80
C SER A 33 0.82 4.59 -1.82
N VAL A 34 1.09 4.31 -0.54
CA VAL A 34 1.19 5.30 0.54
C VAL A 34 2.60 5.23 1.10
N LEU A 35 3.41 6.26 0.83
CA LEU A 35 4.86 6.23 1.01
C LEU A 35 5.40 7.61 1.42
N SER A 36 6.56 7.63 2.06
CA SER A 36 7.40 8.82 2.07
C SER A 36 8.16 8.93 0.75
N CYS A 37 8.27 10.15 0.21
CA CYS A 37 9.02 10.40 -1.02
C CYS A 37 10.52 10.41 -0.72
N VAL A 38 11.11 9.21 -0.66
CA VAL A 38 12.54 8.94 -0.45
C VAL A 38 12.99 7.80 -1.36
N ARG A 39 14.29 7.74 -1.64
CA ARG A 39 14.85 6.80 -2.64
C ARG A 39 14.62 5.33 -2.29
N TYR A 40 14.74 4.95 -1.02
CA TYR A 40 14.59 3.56 -0.61
C TYR A 40 13.15 3.04 -0.69
N HIS A 41 12.14 3.90 -0.88
CA HIS A 41 10.77 3.48 -1.19
C HIS A 41 10.55 3.08 -2.66
N ASN A 42 11.58 3.21 -3.51
CA ASN A 42 11.62 2.67 -4.87
C ASN A 42 10.49 3.12 -5.81
N ILE A 43 9.98 4.34 -5.59
CA ILE A 43 8.84 4.89 -6.35
C ILE A 43 9.11 4.98 -7.84
N LEU A 44 10.37 5.25 -8.23
CA LEU A 44 10.74 5.34 -9.64
C LEU A 44 10.58 4.02 -10.39
N ASN A 45 10.95 2.88 -9.78
CA ASN A 45 10.72 1.57 -10.40
C ASN A 45 9.23 1.22 -10.46
N LEU A 46 8.44 1.62 -9.45
CA LEU A 46 6.98 1.49 -9.50
C LEU A 46 6.40 2.29 -10.68
N LEU A 47 6.85 3.52 -10.91
CA LEU A 47 6.43 4.32 -12.06
C LEU A 47 6.82 3.67 -13.40
N LYS A 48 8.06 3.16 -13.52
CA LYS A 48 8.51 2.42 -14.72
C LYS A 48 7.65 1.19 -14.96
N THR A 49 7.38 0.42 -13.90
CA THR A 49 6.49 -0.74 -13.94
C THR A 49 5.10 -0.36 -14.43
N PHE A 50 4.53 0.70 -13.85
CA PHE A 50 3.18 1.16 -14.21
C PHE A 50 3.11 1.62 -15.68
N LYS A 51 4.17 2.25 -16.21
CA LYS A 51 4.25 2.63 -17.64
C LYS A 51 4.16 1.41 -18.56
N ILE A 52 4.83 0.31 -18.21
CA ILE A 52 4.75 -0.92 -19.00
C ILE A 52 3.37 -1.57 -18.85
N LEU A 53 2.85 -1.62 -17.62
CA LEU A 53 1.57 -2.26 -17.30
C LEU A 53 0.41 -1.67 -18.11
N ILE A 54 0.28 -0.34 -18.16
CA ILE A 54 -0.84 0.32 -18.84
C ILE A 54 -0.89 0.08 -20.36
N ASN A 55 0.21 -0.35 -20.96
CA ASN A 55 0.26 -0.74 -22.38
C ASN A 55 -0.13 -2.23 -22.59
N GLU A 56 -0.25 -3.02 -21.53
CA GLU A 56 -0.54 -4.46 -21.59
C GLU A 56 -1.92 -4.85 -21.04
N ILE A 57 -2.68 -3.90 -20.51
CA ILE A 57 -4.02 -4.16 -19.98
C ILE A 57 -5.08 -3.41 -20.80
N ASP A 58 -6.23 -4.05 -21.02
CA ASP A 58 -7.30 -3.54 -21.88
C ASP A 58 -8.30 -2.61 -21.17
N PHE A 59 -8.01 -2.21 -19.94
CA PHE A 59 -8.89 -1.34 -19.16
C PHE A 59 -8.15 -0.13 -18.59
N ASN A 60 -8.89 0.93 -18.38
CA ASN A 60 -8.33 2.15 -17.78
C ASN A 60 -8.07 1.95 -16.30
N ILE A 61 -6.84 2.25 -15.86
CA ILE A 61 -6.43 2.26 -14.46
C ILE A 61 -5.50 3.44 -14.19
N ARG A 62 -5.54 3.97 -12.98
CA ARG A 62 -4.67 5.05 -12.50
C ARG A 62 -3.72 4.55 -11.43
N LEU A 63 -2.63 5.25 -11.23
CA LEU A 63 -1.75 5.08 -10.07
C LEU A 63 -1.91 6.29 -9.15
N VAL A 64 -2.33 6.03 -7.92
CA VAL A 64 -2.46 7.05 -6.86
C VAL A 64 -1.28 6.90 -5.91
N LEU A 65 -0.48 7.94 -5.82
CA LEU A 65 0.65 8.04 -4.91
C LEU A 65 0.32 9.03 -3.80
N VAL A 66 0.07 8.52 -2.60
CA VAL A 66 -0.05 9.35 -1.39
C VAL A 66 1.34 9.52 -0.81
N LEU A 67 1.87 10.72 -0.89
CA LEU A 67 3.27 10.98 -0.58
C LEU A 67 3.44 12.00 0.56
N GLN A 68 4.29 11.66 1.52
CA GLN A 68 4.94 12.63 2.40
C GLN A 68 6.27 13.03 1.76
N ILE A 69 6.39 14.28 1.31
CA ILE A 69 7.59 14.75 0.61
C ILE A 69 8.71 15.06 1.62
N LEU A 70 9.64 14.13 1.80
CA LEU A 70 10.83 14.29 2.65
C LEU A 70 12.07 14.66 1.83
N ASP A 71 12.20 14.14 0.60
CA ASP A 71 13.29 14.49 -0.34
C ASP A 71 12.73 15.25 -1.55
N LYS A 72 12.83 16.57 -1.52
CA LYS A 72 12.38 17.45 -2.61
C LYS A 72 13.15 17.20 -3.92
N LYS A 73 14.44 16.84 -3.86
CA LYS A 73 15.23 16.56 -5.06
C LYS A 73 14.72 15.28 -5.73
N TYR A 74 14.47 14.25 -4.95
CA TYR A 74 13.90 13.01 -5.47
C TYR A 74 12.47 13.23 -6.01
N TYR A 75 11.64 14.00 -5.30
CA TYR A 75 10.30 14.37 -5.78
C TYR A 75 10.36 15.03 -7.16
N ASN A 76 11.29 15.97 -7.39
CA ASN A 76 11.45 16.61 -8.70
C ASN A 76 11.83 15.60 -9.80
N VAL A 77 12.65 14.59 -9.48
CA VAL A 77 12.98 13.51 -10.42
C VAL A 77 11.73 12.71 -10.80
N LEU A 78 10.91 12.33 -9.79
CA LEU A 78 9.66 11.60 -10.01
C LEU A 78 8.68 12.43 -10.85
N ASN A 79 8.47 13.69 -10.50
CA ASN A 79 7.56 14.56 -11.21
C ASN A 79 7.97 14.77 -12.67
N LYS A 80 9.28 14.99 -12.93
CA LYS A 80 9.81 15.06 -14.30
C LYS A 80 9.54 13.77 -15.06
N TYR A 81 9.74 12.62 -14.44
CA TYR A 81 9.47 11.32 -15.06
C TYR A 81 7.98 11.16 -15.38
N ILE A 82 7.09 11.53 -14.46
CA ILE A 82 5.63 11.46 -14.64
C ILE A 82 5.20 12.32 -15.83
N VAL A 83 5.59 13.59 -15.85
CA VAL A 83 5.20 14.53 -16.93
C VAL A 83 5.69 14.07 -18.30
N SER A 84 6.88 13.45 -18.36
CA SER A 84 7.46 12.99 -19.63
C SER A 84 6.92 11.65 -20.14
N ASN A 85 6.26 10.84 -19.28
CA ASN A 85 5.92 9.46 -19.62
C ASN A 85 4.44 9.11 -19.51
N PHE A 86 3.62 9.95 -18.90
CA PHE A 86 2.20 9.66 -18.69
C PHE A 86 1.33 10.80 -19.17
N ASP A 87 0.15 10.43 -19.67
CA ASP A 87 -0.93 11.38 -19.94
C ASP A 87 -1.41 11.98 -18.62
N LYS A 88 -2.03 13.14 -18.72
CA LYS A 88 -2.65 13.83 -17.59
C LYS A 88 -3.58 12.86 -16.83
N ASP A 89 -3.54 12.91 -15.53
CA ASP A 89 -4.38 12.11 -14.61
C ASP A 89 -4.13 10.58 -14.59
N LYS A 90 -3.14 10.06 -15.31
CA LYS A 90 -2.74 8.63 -15.19
C LYS A 90 -2.03 8.34 -13.89
N VAL A 91 -1.22 9.28 -13.42
CA VAL A 91 -0.56 9.22 -12.12
C VAL A 91 -1.01 10.43 -11.30
N ILE A 92 -1.64 10.17 -10.17
CA ILE A 92 -2.16 11.21 -9.26
C ILE A 92 -1.29 11.21 -8.01
N ILE A 93 -0.74 12.37 -7.69
CA ILE A 93 0.01 12.57 -6.45
C ILE A 93 -0.88 13.32 -5.46
N ILE A 94 -1.07 12.73 -4.28
CA ILE A 94 -1.79 13.35 -3.17
C ILE A 94 -0.76 13.62 -2.06
N ASN A 95 -0.60 14.91 -1.74
CA ASN A 95 0.28 15.33 -0.65
C ASN A 95 -0.57 15.81 0.53
N ASN A 96 -0.08 15.59 1.75
CA ASN A 96 -0.70 16.13 2.97
C ASN A 96 -2.17 15.73 3.16
N ILE A 97 -2.48 14.47 2.89
CA ILE A 97 -3.81 13.91 3.17
C ILE A 97 -4.04 13.80 4.68
N GLU A 98 -5.24 14.11 5.13
CA GLU A 98 -5.64 13.80 6.49
C GLU A 98 -5.70 12.28 6.69
N SER A 99 -5.14 11.80 7.78
CA SER A 99 -5.06 10.36 8.04
C SER A 99 -6.43 9.67 8.17
N SER A 100 -7.48 10.43 8.45
CA SER A 100 -8.88 9.98 8.48
C SER A 100 -9.45 9.63 7.10
N GLU A 101 -8.81 10.08 6.02
CA GLU A 101 -9.27 9.85 4.65
C GLU A 101 -8.59 8.64 3.98
N LEU A 102 -7.47 8.18 4.52
CA LEU A 102 -6.77 7.00 4.01
C LEU A 102 -7.63 5.73 3.93
N PRO A 103 -8.50 5.42 4.93
CA PRO A 103 -9.39 4.25 4.84
C PRO A 103 -10.23 4.24 3.57
N ASN A 104 -10.76 5.38 3.15
CA ASN A 104 -11.54 5.50 1.91
C ASN A 104 -10.71 5.19 0.67
N LEU A 105 -9.48 5.70 0.61
CA LEU A 105 -8.59 5.43 -0.52
C LEU A 105 -8.22 3.95 -0.61
N TYR A 106 -7.93 3.29 0.51
CA TYR A 106 -7.67 1.85 0.49
C TYR A 106 -8.90 1.04 0.05
N LYS A 107 -10.08 1.34 0.63
CA LYS A 107 -11.33 0.62 0.37
C LYS A 107 -11.74 0.60 -1.10
N HIS A 108 -11.52 1.70 -1.82
CA HIS A 108 -11.92 1.84 -3.22
C HIS A 108 -10.81 1.48 -4.21
N SER A 109 -9.59 1.20 -3.73
CA SER A 109 -8.49 0.81 -4.60
C SER A 109 -8.62 -0.63 -5.10
N GLN A 110 -8.05 -0.89 -6.27
CA GLN A 110 -7.99 -2.24 -6.84
C GLN A 110 -6.86 -3.06 -6.26
N LEU A 111 -5.82 -2.39 -5.76
CA LEU A 111 -4.60 -2.97 -5.25
C LEU A 111 -3.84 -1.91 -4.44
N TYR A 112 -3.34 -2.28 -3.27
CA TYR A 112 -2.30 -1.56 -2.55
C TYR A 112 -0.93 -2.14 -2.92
N ILE A 113 0.01 -1.28 -3.33
CA ILE A 113 1.38 -1.69 -3.65
C ILE A 113 2.40 -0.95 -2.78
N PHE A 114 3.39 -1.69 -2.24
CA PHE A 114 4.44 -1.13 -1.40
C PHE A 114 5.81 -1.61 -1.88
N SER A 115 6.55 -0.71 -2.54
CA SER A 115 7.75 -1.03 -3.30
C SER A 115 9.07 -0.81 -2.54
N SER A 116 9.02 -0.60 -1.24
CA SER A 116 10.19 -0.23 -0.43
C SER A 116 11.27 -1.31 -0.40
N TYR A 117 12.54 -0.90 -0.45
CA TYR A 117 13.69 -1.76 -0.18
C TYR A 117 13.90 -2.02 1.31
N CYS A 118 13.48 -1.09 2.16
CA CYS A 118 13.73 -1.17 3.60
C CYS A 118 12.52 -0.65 4.36
N GLU A 119 12.01 -1.48 5.26
CA GLU A 119 10.88 -1.13 6.11
C GLU A 119 11.03 -1.83 7.48
N VAL A 120 10.72 -1.10 8.54
CA VAL A 120 10.79 -1.64 9.90
C VAL A 120 9.56 -2.48 10.23
N PHE A 121 8.38 -2.10 9.73
CA PHE A 121 7.12 -2.78 10.04
C PHE A 121 6.13 -2.79 8.86
N GLY A 122 5.86 -1.64 8.23
CA GLY A 122 4.93 -1.56 7.10
C GLY A 122 3.46 -1.50 7.52
N LEU A 123 3.11 -0.66 8.52
CA LEU A 123 1.72 -0.49 9.00
C LEU A 123 0.71 -0.25 7.87
N THR A 124 1.09 0.48 6.84
CA THR A 124 0.23 0.83 5.71
C THR A 124 -0.29 -0.38 4.94
N SER A 125 0.43 -1.50 4.92
CA SER A 125 -0.05 -2.76 4.33
C SER A 125 -1.19 -3.38 5.16
N LEU A 126 -1.06 -3.37 6.49
CA LEU A 126 -2.10 -3.85 7.39
C LEU A 126 -3.34 -2.94 7.39
N GLU A 127 -3.16 -1.63 7.26
CA GLU A 127 -4.23 -0.66 7.08
C GLU A 127 -5.03 -0.93 5.80
N ALA A 128 -4.33 -1.22 4.69
CA ALA A 128 -4.96 -1.59 3.43
C ALA A 128 -5.76 -2.90 3.55
N MET A 129 -5.18 -3.93 4.22
CA MET A 129 -5.87 -5.20 4.49
C MET A 129 -7.15 -4.99 5.32
N ALA A 130 -7.11 -4.09 6.31
CA ALA A 130 -8.27 -3.79 7.17
C ALA A 130 -9.43 -3.15 6.38
N GLN A 131 -9.15 -2.55 5.23
CA GLN A 131 -10.14 -1.98 4.32
C GLN A 131 -10.53 -2.93 3.17
N GLY A 132 -10.11 -4.21 3.23
CA GLY A 132 -10.41 -5.18 2.19
C GLY A 132 -9.66 -4.95 0.88
N CYS A 133 -8.56 -4.21 0.91
CA CYS A 133 -7.70 -4.00 -0.24
C CYS A 133 -6.70 -5.15 -0.37
N PRO A 134 -6.55 -5.79 -1.55
CA PRO A 134 -5.48 -6.76 -1.76
C PRO A 134 -4.12 -6.08 -1.73
N VAL A 135 -3.11 -6.78 -1.20
CA VAL A 135 -1.79 -6.20 -0.91
C VAL A 135 -0.70 -6.92 -1.70
N LEU A 136 0.14 -6.13 -2.38
CA LEU A 136 1.34 -6.57 -3.10
C LEU A 136 2.54 -5.76 -2.60
N ILE A 137 3.57 -6.43 -2.10
CA ILE A 137 4.69 -5.77 -1.43
C ILE A 137 6.04 -6.35 -1.86
N SER A 138 7.10 -5.59 -1.68
CA SER A 138 8.45 -6.10 -1.90
C SER A 138 8.80 -7.21 -0.92
N ASN A 139 9.56 -8.21 -1.41
CA ASN A 139 10.04 -9.33 -0.60
C ASN A 139 11.34 -8.97 0.14
N THR A 140 11.30 -7.89 0.92
CA THR A 140 12.48 -7.35 1.59
C THR A 140 12.21 -6.94 3.03
N SER A 141 13.26 -6.88 3.84
CA SER A 141 13.23 -6.34 5.20
C SER A 141 12.18 -7.05 6.09
N ALA A 142 11.42 -6.31 6.90
CA ALA A 142 10.39 -6.86 7.79
C ALA A 142 9.07 -7.20 7.08
N LEU A 143 8.90 -6.82 5.81
CA LEU A 143 7.61 -6.97 5.13
C LEU A 143 7.11 -8.42 5.03
N PRO A 144 7.95 -9.43 4.69
CA PRO A 144 7.51 -10.83 4.69
C PRO A 144 7.11 -11.34 6.07
N GLU A 145 7.82 -10.93 7.12
CA GLU A 145 7.49 -11.32 8.50
C GLU A 145 6.14 -10.77 8.94
N ILE A 146 5.89 -9.49 8.66
CA ILE A 146 4.68 -8.80 9.11
C ILE A 146 3.46 -9.24 8.30
N ASN A 147 3.58 -9.49 7.00
CA ASN A 147 2.44 -9.76 6.13
C ASN A 147 2.19 -11.25 5.87
N ASP A 148 3.18 -12.12 6.12
CA ASP A 148 3.05 -13.58 6.00
C ASP A 148 2.42 -13.98 4.64
N THR A 149 1.45 -14.87 4.65
CA THR A 149 0.71 -15.33 3.46
C THR A 149 -0.46 -14.43 3.06
N ALA A 150 -0.64 -13.29 3.73
CA ALA A 150 -1.74 -12.35 3.49
C ALA A 150 -1.47 -11.34 2.36
N SER A 151 -0.25 -11.32 1.85
CA SER A 151 0.18 -10.52 0.70
C SER A 151 0.76 -11.39 -0.40
N ASP A 152 0.78 -10.88 -1.63
CA ASP A 152 1.71 -11.35 -2.66
C ASP A 152 3.00 -10.52 -2.62
N TYR A 153 4.09 -11.10 -3.13
CA TYR A 153 5.44 -10.55 -3.00
C TYR A 153 6.13 -10.44 -4.35
N PHE A 154 7.00 -9.43 -4.49
CA PHE A 154 7.83 -9.23 -5.66
C PHE A 154 9.28 -8.86 -5.30
N ASP A 155 10.17 -9.09 -6.23
CA ASP A 155 11.54 -8.57 -6.20
C ASP A 155 11.51 -7.07 -6.58
N PRO A 156 11.90 -6.13 -5.69
CA PRO A 156 11.84 -4.69 -5.94
C PRO A 156 12.77 -4.22 -7.07
N ASP A 157 13.78 -5.00 -7.45
CA ASP A 157 14.67 -4.70 -8.57
C ASP A 157 14.14 -5.23 -9.91
N ASN A 158 13.16 -6.13 -9.88
CA ASN A 158 12.62 -6.76 -11.07
C ASN A 158 11.30 -6.12 -11.53
N ILE A 159 11.39 -5.11 -12.39
CA ILE A 159 10.23 -4.40 -12.97
C ILE A 159 9.23 -5.35 -13.64
N ILE A 160 9.71 -6.42 -14.26
CA ILE A 160 8.85 -7.38 -14.96
C ILE A 160 8.11 -8.27 -13.95
N ASP A 161 8.76 -8.67 -12.86
CA ASP A 161 8.09 -9.41 -11.79
C ASP A 161 6.97 -8.55 -11.15
N ILE A 162 7.29 -7.30 -10.78
CA ILE A 162 6.31 -6.35 -10.24
C ILE A 162 5.10 -6.23 -11.19
N LYS A 163 5.36 -6.00 -12.48
CA LYS A 163 4.31 -5.87 -13.50
C LYS A 163 3.43 -7.12 -13.59
N ASN A 164 4.06 -8.29 -13.66
CA ASN A 164 3.34 -9.56 -13.80
C ASN A 164 2.43 -9.84 -12.58
N LYS A 165 2.93 -9.54 -11.37
CA LYS A 165 2.18 -9.67 -10.11
C LYS A 165 1.00 -8.70 -10.08
N ILE A 166 1.20 -7.44 -10.43
CA ILE A 166 0.11 -6.46 -10.51
C ILE A 166 -0.94 -6.94 -11.52
N LYS A 167 -0.52 -7.32 -12.74
CA LYS A 167 -1.42 -7.80 -13.79
C LYS A 167 -2.24 -8.99 -13.30
N LYS A 168 -1.61 -9.98 -12.69
CA LYS A 168 -2.29 -11.16 -12.13
C LYS A 168 -3.38 -10.76 -11.14
N ILE A 169 -3.08 -9.91 -10.14
CA ILE A 169 -4.06 -9.49 -9.13
C ILE A 169 -5.22 -8.71 -9.77
N LEU A 170 -4.96 -7.91 -10.80
CA LEU A 170 -5.99 -7.10 -11.47
C LEU A 170 -6.89 -7.92 -12.40
N THR A 171 -6.39 -9.02 -12.97
CA THR A 171 -7.12 -9.81 -14.01
C THR A 171 -7.66 -11.14 -13.48
N ASP A 172 -7.07 -11.71 -12.44
CA ASP A 172 -7.52 -12.95 -11.79
C ASP A 172 -8.38 -12.61 -10.56
N LYS A 173 -9.69 -12.67 -10.74
CA LYS A 173 -10.66 -12.31 -9.70
C LYS A 173 -10.61 -13.26 -8.50
N ASP A 174 -10.39 -14.55 -8.73
CA ASP A 174 -10.35 -15.55 -7.66
C ASP A 174 -9.10 -15.36 -6.81
N TYR A 175 -7.96 -15.18 -7.45
CA TYR A 175 -6.71 -14.88 -6.77
C TYR A 175 -6.78 -13.58 -5.96
N LYS A 176 -7.35 -12.53 -6.54
CA LYS A 176 -7.59 -11.26 -5.84
C LYS A 176 -8.46 -11.45 -4.59
N ASN A 177 -9.57 -12.19 -4.71
CA ASN A 177 -10.49 -12.46 -3.60
C ASN A 177 -9.82 -13.31 -2.51
N GLU A 178 -8.95 -14.24 -2.88
CA GLU A 178 -8.17 -15.03 -1.92
C GLU A 178 -7.25 -14.13 -1.09
N LEU A 179 -6.51 -13.21 -1.73
CA LEU A 179 -5.65 -12.25 -1.03
C LEU A 179 -6.46 -11.36 -0.08
N ILE A 180 -7.62 -10.86 -0.51
CA ILE A 180 -8.51 -10.05 0.35
C ILE A 180 -8.91 -10.83 1.60
N LYS A 181 -9.42 -12.07 1.43
CA LYS A 181 -9.83 -12.92 2.56
C LYS A 181 -8.69 -13.22 3.53
N LYS A 182 -7.49 -13.49 3.01
CA LYS A 182 -6.29 -13.68 3.83
C LYS A 182 -5.93 -12.41 4.60
N GLY A 183 -5.95 -11.25 3.94
CA GLY A 183 -5.70 -9.94 4.55
C GLY A 183 -6.69 -9.63 5.68
N GLU A 184 -8.00 -9.79 5.44
CA GLU A 184 -9.06 -9.57 6.42
C GLU A 184 -8.94 -10.43 7.68
N LYS A 185 -8.39 -11.63 7.56
CA LYS A 185 -8.08 -12.50 8.70
C LYS A 185 -6.80 -12.09 9.40
N HIS A 186 -5.79 -11.70 8.62
CA HIS A 186 -4.44 -11.48 9.09
C HIS A 186 -4.30 -10.21 9.95
N PHE A 187 -4.81 -9.06 9.49
CA PHE A 187 -4.66 -7.78 10.20
C PHE A 187 -5.23 -7.81 11.62
N LYS A 188 -6.22 -8.66 11.92
CA LYS A 188 -6.84 -8.82 13.24
C LYS A 188 -5.87 -9.28 14.33
N LYS A 189 -4.71 -9.81 13.95
CA LYS A 189 -3.63 -10.19 14.88
C LYS A 189 -2.90 -8.95 15.43
N PHE A 190 -2.97 -7.81 14.75
CA PHE A 190 -2.21 -6.60 15.03
C PHE A 190 -3.08 -5.55 15.73
N THR A 191 -3.27 -5.72 17.03
CA THR A 191 -4.08 -4.81 17.86
C THR A 191 -3.24 -4.17 18.94
N TRP A 192 -3.55 -2.93 19.29
CA TRP A 192 -2.92 -2.27 20.42
C TRP A 192 -3.16 -3.00 21.74
N LYS A 193 -4.30 -3.68 21.88
CA LYS A 193 -4.57 -4.55 23.04
C LYS A 193 -3.52 -5.65 23.16
N ASN A 194 -3.28 -6.41 22.11
CA ASN A 194 -2.27 -7.47 22.09
C ASN A 194 -0.85 -6.92 22.35
N ASN A 195 -0.55 -5.72 21.83
CA ASN A 195 0.73 -5.05 22.06
C ASN A 195 0.92 -4.75 23.55
N VAL A 196 -0.07 -4.10 24.19
CA VAL A 196 -0.04 -3.74 25.60
C VAL A 196 0.05 -4.98 26.50
N GLU A 197 -0.80 -5.99 26.27
CA GLU A 197 -0.80 -7.24 27.04
C GLU A 197 0.58 -7.92 27.02
N LYS A 198 1.16 -8.08 25.83
CA LYS A 198 2.49 -8.67 25.67
C LYS A 198 3.61 -7.81 26.27
N THR A 199 3.47 -6.49 26.24
CA THR A 199 4.44 -5.58 26.88
C THR A 199 4.40 -5.73 28.39
N LEU A 200 3.23 -5.74 28.97
CA LEU A 200 3.05 -5.93 30.43
C LEU A 200 3.58 -7.31 30.86
N GLU A 201 3.29 -8.38 30.12
CA GLU A 201 3.86 -9.71 30.38
C GLU A 201 5.39 -9.69 30.44
N GLN A 202 6.05 -8.91 29.57
CA GLN A 202 7.51 -8.82 29.59
C GLN A 202 8.00 -8.02 30.81
N ILE A 203 7.31 -6.97 31.21
CA ILE A 203 7.67 -6.16 32.38
C ILE A 203 7.53 -7.01 33.65
N TYR A 204 6.40 -7.70 33.84
CA TYR A 204 6.16 -8.52 35.03
C TYR A 204 6.98 -9.82 35.09
N ASN A 205 7.53 -10.31 33.97
CA ASN A 205 8.40 -11.49 33.97
C ASN A 205 9.89 -11.13 34.10
N LEU A 206 10.24 -9.88 34.37
CA LEU A 206 11.61 -9.42 34.64
C LEU A 206 11.90 -9.36 36.14
N ASP A 207 10.91 -9.57 37.00
CA ASP A 207 11.03 -9.74 38.47
C ASP A 207 11.14 -11.23 38.80
#